data_db9b1390a87732fdf383fa747253e23a
#
_entry.id   db9b1390a87732fdf383fa747253e23a
#
_cell.length_a   1.000
_cell.length_b   1.000
_cell.length_c   1.000
_cell.angle_alpha   90.00
_cell.angle_beta   90.00
_cell.angle_gamma   90.00
#
_symmetry.space_group_name_H-M   'P 1'
#
loop_
_entity.id
_entity.type
_entity.pdbx_description
1 polymer ?
#
loop_
_entity_poly.entity_id
_entity_poly.type
_entity_poly.pdbx_seq_one_letter_code
_entity_poly.pdbx_strand_id
1 'polypeptide(L)'
;SNINNASKMYYQTRGDWPSEIDELERAGQLDVSRSTKLKWSFDLQLSDQGGRITATSTEEMSGGAGHQVVYDADLGKFTGYGSPEGE
;
A
#
# COMPACT_ATOMS: atom_id res chain seq x y z
N SER A 1 -1.45 8.57 -1.93
CA SER A 1 -0.92 7.27 -2.34
C SER A 1 -1.80 6.68 -3.44
N ASN A 2 -1.17 6.10 -4.44
CA ASN A 2 -1.90 5.43 -5.52
C ASN A 2 -2.73 4.25 -4.99
N ILE A 3 -2.16 3.49 -4.05
CA ILE A 3 -2.85 2.36 -3.43
C ILE A 3 -4.05 2.86 -2.62
N ASN A 4 -3.88 3.94 -1.88
CA ASN A 4 -4.97 4.51 -1.09
C ASN A 4 -6.10 5.00 -1.99
N ASN A 5 -5.77 5.69 -3.07
CA ASN A 5 -6.78 6.18 -4.02
C ASN A 5 -7.50 5.02 -4.70
N ALA A 6 -6.77 3.99 -5.12
CA ALA A 6 -7.37 2.78 -5.70
C ALA A 6 -8.27 2.08 -4.70
N SER A 7 -7.88 2.03 -3.43
CA SER A 7 -8.66 1.41 -2.37
C SER A 7 -9.98 2.14 -2.13
N LYS A 8 -9.96 3.47 -2.20
CA LYS A 8 -11.20 4.28 -2.08
C LYS A 8 -12.15 4.01 -3.24
N MET A 9 -11.62 3.90 -4.45
CA MET A 9 -12.44 3.57 -5.64
C MET A 9 -13.02 2.17 -5.52
N TYR A 10 -12.25 1.23 -5.02
CA TYR A 10 -12.69 -0.12 -4.78
C TYR A 10 -13.86 -0.13 -3.79
N TYR A 11 -13.71 0.59 -2.68
CA TYR A 11 -14.76 0.70 -1.67
C TYR A 11 -16.02 1.33 -2.23
N GLN A 12 -15.90 2.39 -3.03
CA GLN A 12 -17.05 3.06 -3.63
C GLN A 12 -17.82 2.13 -4.56
N THR A 13 -17.12 1.23 -5.23
CA THR A 13 -17.74 0.31 -6.19
C THR A 13 -18.33 -0.93 -5.52
N ARG A 14 -17.65 -1.46 -4.50
CA ARG A 14 -17.95 -2.77 -3.93
C ARG A 14 -18.54 -2.74 -2.52
N GLY A 15 -18.39 -1.63 -1.81
CA GLY A 15 -18.94 -1.49 -0.46
C GLY A 15 -18.06 -2.06 0.64
N ASP A 16 -16.89 -2.59 0.32
CA ASP A 16 -15.94 -3.07 1.30
C ASP A 16 -14.51 -2.66 0.91
N TRP A 17 -13.59 -2.69 1.88
CA TRP A 17 -12.21 -2.31 1.67
C TRP A 17 -11.38 -3.51 1.20
N PRO A 18 -10.41 -3.28 0.30
CA PRO A 18 -9.53 -4.37 -0.11
C PRO A 18 -8.56 -4.72 1.02
N SER A 19 -8.17 -5.98 1.10
CA SER A 19 -7.15 -6.44 2.04
C SER A 19 -5.81 -6.70 1.36
N GLU A 20 -5.80 -6.84 0.04
CA GLU A 20 -4.59 -7.13 -0.74
C GLU A 20 -4.58 -6.33 -2.02
N ILE A 21 -3.38 -5.99 -2.50
CA ILE A 21 -3.26 -5.23 -3.75
C ILE A 21 -3.75 -6.04 -4.96
N ASP A 22 -3.69 -7.36 -4.89
CA ASP A 22 -4.18 -8.20 -6.00
C ASP A 22 -5.66 -7.98 -6.26
N GLU A 23 -6.44 -7.70 -5.23
CA GLU A 23 -7.86 -7.37 -5.38
C GLU A 23 -8.04 -6.10 -6.21
N LEU A 24 -7.19 -5.10 -5.93
CA LEU A 24 -7.22 -3.83 -6.65
C LEU A 24 -6.82 -4.00 -8.11
N GLU A 25 -5.84 -4.86 -8.37
CA GLU A 25 -5.42 -5.14 -9.75
C GLU A 25 -6.49 -5.88 -10.52
N ARG A 26 -7.11 -6.88 -9.92
CA ARG A 26 -8.20 -7.64 -10.55
C ARG A 26 -9.41 -6.76 -10.82
N ALA A 27 -9.65 -5.76 -9.97
CA ALA A 27 -10.75 -4.82 -10.16
C ALA A 27 -10.43 -3.73 -11.18
N GLY A 28 -9.21 -3.69 -11.72
CA GLY A 28 -8.78 -2.67 -12.66
C GLY A 28 -8.51 -1.30 -12.03
N GLN A 29 -8.35 -1.25 -10.72
CA GLN A 29 -8.16 0.00 -9.99
C GLN A 29 -6.68 0.34 -9.80
N LEU A 30 -5.79 -0.60 -10.04
CA LEU A 30 -4.37 -0.44 -9.78
C LEU A 30 -3.57 -1.29 -10.77
N ASP A 31 -2.42 -0.76 -11.18
CA ASP A 31 -1.46 -1.48 -11.98
C ASP A 31 -0.09 -1.34 -11.32
N VAL A 32 0.40 -2.42 -10.72
CA VAL A 32 1.69 -2.44 -10.03
C VAL A 32 2.67 -3.23 -10.88
N SER A 33 3.84 -2.64 -11.14
CA SER A 33 4.86 -3.32 -11.94
C SER A 33 5.31 -4.61 -11.27
N ARG A 34 5.74 -5.56 -12.09
CA ARG A 34 6.27 -6.82 -11.63
C ARG A 34 7.48 -6.61 -10.71
N SER A 35 8.34 -5.67 -11.09
CA SER A 35 9.52 -5.33 -10.30
C SER A 35 9.13 -4.87 -8.90
N THR A 36 8.14 -4.00 -8.79
CA THR A 36 7.66 -3.52 -7.49
C THR A 36 7.12 -4.67 -6.66
N LYS A 37 6.33 -5.57 -7.26
CA LYS A 37 5.76 -6.71 -6.54
C LYS A 37 6.80 -7.73 -6.10
N LEU A 38 7.94 -7.80 -6.79
CA LEU A 38 9.05 -8.66 -6.37
C LEU A 38 9.81 -8.07 -5.19
N LYS A 39 9.94 -6.76 -5.16
CA LYS A 39 10.78 -6.07 -4.18
C LYS A 39 10.04 -5.69 -2.91
N TRP A 40 8.71 -5.61 -2.97
CA TRP A 40 7.87 -5.15 -1.87
C TRP A 40 6.65 -6.03 -1.70
N SER A 41 6.34 -6.37 -0.46
CA SER A 41 5.05 -6.95 -0.12
C SER A 41 4.19 -5.88 0.55
N PHE A 42 2.88 -5.93 0.31
CA PHE A 42 1.97 -4.88 0.78
C PHE A 42 0.93 -5.47 1.71
N ASP A 43 0.66 -4.76 2.81
CA ASP A 43 -0.39 -5.12 3.74
C ASP A 43 -1.34 -3.92 3.86
N LEU A 44 -2.61 -4.16 3.62
CA LEU A 44 -3.64 -3.14 3.65
C LEU A 44 -4.53 -3.38 4.86
N GLN A 45 -4.59 -2.40 5.77
CA GLN A 45 -5.47 -2.43 6.93
C GLN A 45 -6.29 -1.16 6.93
N LEU A 46 -7.29 -1.13 6.06
CA LEU A 46 -8.10 0.06 5.78
C LEU A 46 -9.51 -0.12 6.33
N SER A 47 -10.11 0.99 6.72
CA SER A 47 -11.46 1.05 7.23
C SER A 47 -12.05 2.43 6.94
N ASP A 48 -13.31 2.63 7.34
CA ASP A 48 -13.98 3.93 7.18
C ASP A 48 -13.29 5.02 8.00
N GLN A 49 -12.53 4.64 9.05
CA GLN A 49 -11.77 5.58 9.85
C GLN A 49 -10.35 5.81 9.32
N GLY A 50 -10.01 5.25 8.16
CA GLY A 50 -8.68 5.39 7.57
C GLY A 50 -7.89 4.10 7.65
N GLY A 51 -6.84 4.06 8.46
CA GLY A 51 -6.00 2.87 8.62
C GLY A 51 -4.63 3.05 8.02
N ARG A 52 -3.99 1.93 7.66
CA ARG A 52 -2.61 1.93 7.20
C ARG A 52 -2.38 1.02 6.01
N ILE A 53 -1.43 1.43 5.19
CA ILE A 53 -0.88 0.61 4.12
C ILE A 53 0.60 0.45 4.44
N THR A 54 1.06 -0.79 4.62
CA THR A 54 2.46 -1.08 4.95
C THR A 54 3.11 -1.83 3.80
N ALA A 55 4.21 -1.28 3.31
CA ALA A 55 5.06 -1.96 2.33
C ALA A 55 6.32 -2.44 3.03
N THR A 56 6.63 -3.73 2.88
CA THR A 56 7.81 -4.34 3.47
C THR A 56 8.70 -4.86 2.35
N SER A 57 9.97 -4.48 2.37
CA SER A 57 10.90 -4.93 1.34
C SER A 57 11.18 -6.42 1.46
N THR A 58 11.41 -7.03 0.31
CA THR A 58 11.78 -8.44 0.19
C THR A 58 13.29 -8.57 -0.04
N GLU A 59 13.79 -9.79 -0.10
CA GLU A 59 15.18 -10.05 -0.41
C GLU A 59 15.59 -9.58 -1.81
N GLU A 60 14.62 -9.38 -2.70
CA GLU A 60 14.86 -8.90 -4.06
C GLU A 60 15.11 -7.38 -4.13
N MET A 61 14.82 -6.66 -3.07
CA MET A 61 15.10 -5.23 -3.01
C MET A 61 16.57 -5.00 -2.71
N SER A 62 17.21 -4.08 -3.41
CA SER A 62 18.67 -3.87 -3.32
C SER A 62 19.14 -3.49 -1.92
N GLY A 63 18.30 -2.85 -1.11
CA GLY A 63 18.61 -2.53 0.28
C GLY A 63 18.33 -3.66 1.27
N GLY A 64 17.87 -4.83 0.80
CA GLY A 64 17.58 -5.99 1.63
C GLY A 64 16.14 -6.04 2.13
N ALA A 65 15.81 -7.18 2.75
CA ALA A 65 14.47 -7.43 3.25
C ALA A 65 14.20 -6.71 4.58
N GLY A 66 12.94 -6.53 4.91
CA GLY A 66 12.51 -6.08 6.23
C GLY A 66 12.39 -4.58 6.41
N HIS A 67 12.73 -3.79 5.41
CA HIS A 67 12.51 -2.33 5.49
C HIS A 67 11.05 -2.03 5.25
N GLN A 68 10.48 -1.14 6.05
CA GLN A 68 9.06 -0.83 5.96
C GLN A 68 8.81 0.63 5.63
N VAL A 69 7.84 0.84 4.74
CA VAL A 69 7.26 2.16 4.46
C VAL A 69 5.80 2.07 4.83
N VAL A 70 5.33 3.00 5.63
CA VAL A 70 3.95 3.02 6.11
C VAL A 70 3.26 4.28 5.62
N TYR A 71 2.10 4.12 5.01
CA TYR A 71 1.22 5.23 4.68
C TYR A 71 0.06 5.22 5.68
N ASP A 72 -0.07 6.32 6.42
CA ASP A 72 -1.18 6.52 7.36
C ASP A 72 -2.32 7.20 6.60
N ALA A 73 -3.40 6.48 6.38
CA ALA A 73 -4.52 6.99 5.60
C ALA A 73 -5.34 8.04 6.36
N ASP A 74 -5.27 8.06 7.69
CA ASP A 74 -5.95 9.07 8.51
C ASP A 74 -5.28 10.42 8.34
N LEU A 75 -3.95 10.42 8.36
CA LEU A 75 -3.16 11.64 8.31
C LEU A 75 -2.67 12.01 6.92
N GLY A 76 -2.73 11.07 5.97
CA GLY A 76 -2.21 11.27 4.63
C GLY A 76 -0.69 11.39 4.60
N LYS A 77 0.01 10.68 5.48
CA LYS A 77 1.46 10.80 5.63
C LYS A 77 2.18 9.49 5.48
N PHE A 78 3.37 9.57 4.89
CA PHE A 78 4.31 8.44 4.80
C PHE A 78 5.33 8.52 5.92
N THR A 79 5.72 7.37 6.46
CA THR A 79 6.83 7.24 7.40
C THR A 79 7.64 5.99 7.06
N GLY A 80 8.86 5.90 7.59
CA GLY A 80 9.68 4.71 7.47
C GLY A 80 10.81 4.86 6.47
N TYR A 81 11.23 3.73 5.90
CA TYR A 81 12.41 3.62 5.07
C TYR A 81 12.36 4.56 3.86
N GLY A 82 13.41 5.36 3.71
CA GLY A 82 13.52 6.28 2.58
C GLY A 82 12.61 7.51 2.67
N SER A 83 11.82 7.66 3.73
CA SER A 83 10.95 8.83 3.93
C SER A 83 11.57 9.78 4.94
N PRO A 84 11.43 11.08 4.75
CA PRO A 84 11.84 12.04 5.78
C PRO A 84 11.03 11.80 7.05
N GLU A 85 11.68 12.00 8.19
CA GLU A 85 11.01 11.82 9.48
C GLU A 85 9.88 12.80 9.63
N GLY A 86 8.72 12.33 10.08
CA GLY A 86 7.54 13.15 10.30
C GLY A 86 6.70 13.41 9.07
N GLU A 87 7.01 12.77 7.97
CA GLU A 87 6.28 12.92 6.70
C GLU A 87 5.14 11.91 6.53
#